data_9429ec230a89bd864de3b28a87a1510a
#
_entry.id   9429ec230a89bd864de3b28a87a1510a
#
_cell.length_a   1.000
_cell.length_b   1.000
_cell.length_c   1.000
_cell.angle_alpha   90.00
_cell.angle_beta   90.00
_cell.angle_gamma   90.00
#
_symmetry.space_group_name_H-M   'P 1'
#
loop_
_entity.id
_entity.type
_entity.pdbx_description
1 polymer ?
#
loop_
_entity_poly.entity_id
_entity_poly.type
_entity_poly.pdbx_seq_one_letter_code
_entity_poly.pdbx_strand_id
1 'polypeptide(L)'
;MGSRGSVIEAWRAALVAGHPLRLTHEAMTRFYMRTPEAVRLVLWTAVHGLRGGVVVPHLPAFAIVDLARAMLPDGQQWEVMGTRPGEKLAERLLTDDEQARAYFYGPGANIPVYYVIPPLTQHWGAGDERALWQTPPAEMLVGQAWDGAGSQVAYASDVWPWQLGVDDLRQRLAGLGEMQG
;
A
#
# COMPACT_ATOMS: atom_id res chain seq x y z
N MET A 1 6.06 1.37 -6.45
CA MET A 1 6.23 0.75 -7.77
C MET A 1 7.17 1.59 -8.62
N GLY A 2 7.90 1.01 -9.58
CA GLY A 2 8.94 1.69 -10.37
C GLY A 2 10.31 1.73 -9.69
N SER A 3 10.49 1.00 -8.59
CA SER A 3 11.81 0.80 -8.01
C SER A 3 12.59 -0.28 -8.78
N ARG A 4 13.92 -0.24 -8.67
CA ARG A 4 14.82 -1.22 -9.29
C ARG A 4 14.41 -2.65 -8.90
N GLY A 5 14.22 -3.53 -9.89
CA GLY A 5 13.74 -4.90 -9.70
C GLY A 5 12.23 -5.06 -9.50
N SER A 6 11.44 -4.00 -9.71
CA SER A 6 9.97 -4.09 -9.67
C SER A 6 9.42 -4.86 -10.87
N VAL A 7 8.23 -5.43 -10.73
CA VAL A 7 7.53 -6.12 -11.82
C VAL A 7 7.36 -5.22 -13.06
N ILE A 8 7.15 -3.91 -12.87
CA ILE A 8 6.99 -2.96 -13.97
C ILE A 8 8.28 -2.86 -14.79
N GLU A 9 9.46 -2.76 -14.17
CA GLU A 9 10.73 -2.70 -14.88
C GLU A 9 11.01 -4.01 -15.62
N ALA A 10 10.79 -5.15 -14.96
CA ALA A 10 10.97 -6.47 -15.58
C ALA A 10 10.06 -6.65 -16.79
N TRP A 11 8.80 -6.22 -16.69
CA TRP A 11 7.84 -6.31 -17.79
C TRP A 11 8.13 -5.32 -18.91
N ARG A 12 8.58 -4.09 -18.62
CA ARG A 12 9.05 -3.14 -19.65
C ARG A 12 10.21 -3.73 -20.44
N ALA A 13 11.19 -4.31 -19.74
CA ALA A 13 12.32 -4.96 -20.41
C ALA A 13 11.88 -6.16 -21.28
N ALA A 14 10.93 -6.96 -20.81
CA ALA A 14 10.38 -8.07 -21.60
C ALA A 14 9.67 -7.57 -22.85
N LEU A 15 8.84 -6.53 -22.76
CA LEU A 15 8.13 -5.94 -23.91
C LEU A 15 9.11 -5.37 -24.95
N VAL A 16 10.15 -4.65 -24.52
CA VAL A 16 11.20 -4.14 -25.41
C VAL A 16 11.94 -5.27 -26.13
N ALA A 17 12.14 -6.40 -25.44
CA ALA A 17 12.79 -7.58 -26.01
C ALA A 17 11.84 -8.47 -26.87
N GLY A 18 10.55 -8.11 -26.99
CA GLY A 18 9.56 -8.91 -27.71
C GLY A 18 9.13 -10.19 -26.99
N HIS A 19 9.36 -10.26 -25.69
CA HIS A 19 8.97 -11.41 -24.88
C HIS A 19 7.59 -11.21 -24.24
N PRO A 20 6.82 -12.29 -24.00
CA PRO A 20 5.54 -12.21 -23.29
C PRO A 20 5.74 -11.77 -21.84
N LEU A 21 4.73 -11.09 -21.27
CA LEU A 21 4.70 -10.83 -19.85
C LEU A 21 4.48 -12.14 -19.10
N ARG A 22 5.18 -12.30 -17.99
CA ARG A 22 5.07 -13.51 -17.16
C ARG A 22 4.44 -13.16 -15.82
N LEU A 23 3.29 -13.77 -15.56
CA LEU A 23 2.55 -13.67 -14.29
C LEU A 23 2.76 -14.95 -13.48
N THR A 24 2.88 -14.79 -12.19
CA THR A 24 2.96 -15.96 -11.31
C THR A 24 1.58 -16.61 -11.15
N HIS A 25 0.53 -15.81 -10.96
CA HIS A 25 -0.86 -16.29 -10.84
C HIS A 25 -1.84 -15.15 -11.16
N GLU A 26 -2.92 -15.45 -11.88
CA GLU A 26 -3.90 -14.44 -12.33
C GLU A 26 -4.72 -13.82 -11.19
N ALA A 27 -5.02 -14.58 -10.14
CA ALA A 27 -5.75 -14.09 -8.97
C ALA A 27 -4.88 -13.26 -8.00
N MET A 28 -3.64 -12.96 -8.39
CA MET A 28 -2.73 -12.21 -7.53
C MET A 28 -3.11 -10.73 -7.46
N THR A 29 -3.14 -10.20 -6.23
CA THR A 29 -3.41 -8.78 -5.97
C THR A 29 -2.27 -8.15 -5.18
N ARG A 30 -2.06 -6.85 -5.36
CA ARG A 30 -0.98 -6.09 -4.70
C ARG A 30 -1.47 -4.69 -4.33
N PHE A 31 -0.79 -4.06 -3.38
CA PHE A 31 -0.97 -2.64 -3.11
C PHE A 31 -0.07 -1.79 -4.01
N TYR A 32 -0.58 -0.64 -4.41
CA TYR A 32 0.14 0.32 -5.24
C TYR A 32 0.71 1.46 -4.40
N MET A 33 2.02 1.66 -4.46
CA MET A 33 2.71 2.78 -3.83
C MET A 33 3.84 3.27 -4.74
N ARG A 34 3.95 4.56 -4.96
CA ARG A 34 5.07 5.18 -5.69
C ARG A 34 6.20 5.51 -4.72
N THR A 35 7.42 5.57 -5.24
CA THR A 35 8.62 5.95 -4.45
C THR A 35 8.47 7.29 -3.73
N PRO A 36 7.96 8.39 -4.35
CA PRO A 36 7.75 9.65 -3.62
C PRO A 36 6.73 9.54 -2.48
N GLU A 37 5.75 8.65 -2.58
CA GLU A 37 4.78 8.38 -1.50
C GLU A 37 5.46 7.65 -0.34
N ALA A 38 6.31 6.67 -0.63
CA ALA A 38 7.12 5.98 0.37
C ALA A 38 8.07 6.95 1.09
N VAL A 39 8.74 7.83 0.37
CA VAL A 39 9.63 8.86 0.96
C VAL A 39 8.83 9.79 1.87
N ARG A 40 7.67 10.28 1.42
CA ARG A 40 6.80 11.12 2.25
C ARG A 40 6.33 10.42 3.52
N LEU A 41 5.97 9.13 3.42
CA LEU A 41 5.61 8.32 4.59
C LEU A 41 6.75 8.26 5.61
N VAL A 42 7.98 7.99 5.16
CA VAL A 42 9.16 7.94 6.04
C VAL A 42 9.43 9.28 6.71
N LEU A 43 9.43 10.37 5.93
CA LEU A 43 9.65 11.73 6.46
C LEU A 43 8.54 12.14 7.43
N TRP A 44 7.29 11.86 7.10
CA TRP A 44 6.16 12.12 7.98
C TRP A 44 6.29 11.33 9.29
N THR A 45 6.62 10.05 9.19
CA THR A 45 6.80 9.17 10.37
C THR A 45 7.97 9.64 11.23
N ALA A 46 9.05 10.12 10.63
CA ALA A 46 10.20 10.65 11.38
C ALA A 46 9.88 11.91 12.19
N VAL A 47 8.96 12.74 11.70
CA VAL A 47 8.57 14.02 12.35
C VAL A 47 7.40 13.82 13.34
N HIS A 48 6.42 12.99 12.97
CA HIS A 48 5.15 12.87 13.68
C HIS A 48 4.94 11.47 14.26
N GLY A 49 5.82 10.52 13.92
CA GLY A 49 5.68 9.13 14.34
C GLY A 49 5.77 8.96 15.85
N LEU A 50 4.94 8.10 16.34
CA LEU A 50 4.90 7.75 17.76
C LEU A 50 6.00 6.73 18.06
N ARG A 51 6.74 6.91 19.14
CA ARG A 51 7.78 5.95 19.56
C ARG A 51 7.20 4.55 19.75
N GLY A 52 7.79 3.55 19.11
CA GLY A 52 7.33 2.16 19.18
C GLY A 52 6.03 1.87 18.40
N GLY A 53 5.42 2.86 17.75
CA GLY A 53 4.28 2.68 16.88
C GLY A 53 4.67 2.28 15.47
N VAL A 54 3.71 1.73 14.73
CA VAL A 54 3.85 1.41 13.31
C VAL A 54 2.90 2.29 12.51
N VAL A 55 3.41 2.93 11.46
CA VAL A 55 2.60 3.74 10.54
C VAL A 55 2.40 2.96 9.26
N VAL A 56 1.15 2.73 8.89
CA VAL A 56 0.74 1.98 7.71
C VAL A 56 0.01 2.92 6.76
N PRO A 57 0.47 3.09 5.51
CA PRO A 57 -0.17 3.98 4.56
C PRO A 57 -1.50 3.40 4.07
N HIS A 58 -2.46 4.28 3.80
CA HIS A 58 -3.70 3.92 3.12
C HIS A 58 -3.43 3.89 1.62
N LEU A 59 -3.40 2.71 1.02
CA LEU A 59 -3.01 2.47 -0.37
C LEU A 59 -4.15 1.86 -1.19
N PRO A 60 -4.26 2.20 -2.47
CA PRO A 60 -5.08 1.45 -3.39
C PRO A 60 -4.46 0.08 -3.69
N ALA A 61 -5.31 -0.90 -3.92
CA ALA A 61 -4.93 -2.22 -4.40
C ALA A 61 -5.18 -2.35 -5.90
N PHE A 62 -4.65 -3.39 -6.52
CA PHE A 62 -4.88 -3.73 -7.92
C PHE A 62 -4.69 -5.22 -8.17
N ALA A 63 -5.39 -5.76 -9.17
CA ALA A 63 -5.14 -7.09 -9.68
C ALA A 63 -3.93 -7.10 -10.62
N ILE A 64 -3.06 -8.09 -10.50
CA ILE A 64 -1.86 -8.19 -11.34
C ILE A 64 -2.21 -8.31 -12.83
N VAL A 65 -3.35 -8.92 -13.16
CA VAL A 65 -3.87 -9.02 -14.53
C VAL A 65 -4.25 -7.65 -15.10
N ASP A 66 -4.74 -6.73 -14.27
CA ASP A 66 -5.09 -5.38 -14.73
C ASP A 66 -3.83 -4.55 -14.99
N LEU A 67 -2.78 -4.74 -14.21
CA LEU A 67 -1.46 -4.17 -14.51
C LEU A 67 -0.90 -4.73 -15.83
N ALA A 68 -1.02 -6.03 -16.07
CA ALA A 68 -0.61 -6.63 -17.34
C ALA A 68 -1.38 -6.03 -18.52
N ARG A 69 -2.72 -5.94 -18.42
CA ARG A 69 -3.57 -5.29 -19.44
C ARG A 69 -3.23 -3.82 -19.65
N ALA A 70 -2.85 -3.11 -18.59
CA ALA A 70 -2.45 -1.70 -18.70
C ALA A 70 -1.14 -1.51 -19.44
N MET A 71 -0.24 -2.51 -19.41
CA MET A 71 1.08 -2.46 -20.04
C MET A 71 1.15 -3.10 -21.43
N LEU A 72 0.28 -4.06 -21.70
CA LEU A 72 0.27 -4.78 -22.97
C LEU A 72 -0.40 -3.96 -24.08
N PRO A 73 0.15 -3.99 -25.31
CA PRO A 73 -0.58 -3.60 -26.53
C PRO A 73 -1.82 -4.49 -26.71
N ASP A 74 -2.83 -3.95 -27.40
CA ASP A 74 -4.04 -4.67 -27.69
C ASP A 74 -3.77 -6.00 -28.42
N GLY A 75 -4.44 -7.07 -27.95
CA GLY A 75 -4.33 -8.41 -28.54
C GLY A 75 -3.14 -9.24 -28.08
N GLN A 76 -2.23 -8.71 -27.29
CA GLN A 76 -1.16 -9.51 -26.69
C GLN A 76 -1.63 -10.22 -25.42
N GLN A 77 -0.99 -11.36 -25.12
CA GLN A 77 -1.31 -12.21 -23.99
C GLN A 77 -0.10 -12.34 -23.07
N TRP A 78 -0.33 -12.79 -21.86
CA TRP A 78 0.70 -13.13 -20.87
C TRP A 78 0.80 -14.65 -20.69
N GLU A 79 1.91 -15.09 -20.12
CA GLU A 79 2.13 -16.47 -19.69
C GLU A 79 1.97 -16.58 -18.17
N VAL A 80 1.31 -17.63 -17.70
CA VAL A 80 1.21 -17.94 -16.26
C VAL A 80 2.28 -18.97 -15.92
N MET A 81 3.20 -18.62 -15.00
CA MET A 81 4.34 -19.48 -14.63
C MET A 81 4.04 -20.40 -13.45
N GLY A 82 2.99 -20.13 -12.67
CA GLY A 82 2.72 -20.81 -11.39
C GLY A 82 3.35 -20.06 -10.20
N THR A 83 2.79 -20.29 -9.01
CA THR A 83 3.23 -19.67 -7.76
C THR A 83 4.53 -20.29 -7.27
N ARG A 84 5.44 -19.48 -6.74
CA ARG A 84 6.64 -19.94 -6.05
C ARG A 84 6.32 -20.32 -4.60
N PRO A 85 7.08 -21.24 -3.98
CA PRO A 85 6.92 -21.52 -2.56
C PRO A 85 7.03 -20.24 -1.71
N GLY A 86 6.04 -20.01 -0.85
CA GLY A 86 6.00 -18.82 0.02
C GLY A 86 5.41 -17.55 -0.62
N GLU A 87 5.06 -17.58 -1.90
CA GLU A 87 4.43 -16.43 -2.57
C GLU A 87 2.94 -16.35 -2.23
N LYS A 88 2.48 -15.17 -1.81
CA LYS A 88 1.09 -14.94 -1.43
C LYS A 88 0.28 -14.42 -2.61
N LEU A 89 -0.96 -14.89 -2.76
CA LEU A 89 -1.90 -14.37 -3.76
C LEU A 89 -2.33 -12.94 -3.41
N ALA A 90 -2.60 -12.65 -2.14
CA ALA A 90 -2.96 -11.33 -1.64
C ALA A 90 -1.97 -10.86 -0.58
N GLU A 91 -1.76 -9.56 -0.49
CA GLU A 91 -0.98 -8.90 0.55
C GLU A 91 -1.90 -8.37 1.63
N ARG A 92 -1.46 -8.47 2.90
CA ARG A 92 -2.16 -7.89 4.05
C ARG A 92 -1.26 -6.85 4.70
N LEU A 93 -1.77 -5.64 4.87
CA LEU A 93 -1.04 -4.54 5.52
C LEU A 93 -1.36 -4.39 7.00
N LEU A 94 -2.54 -4.82 7.43
CA LEU A 94 -2.95 -4.90 8.84
C LEU A 94 -3.50 -6.28 9.14
N THR A 95 -3.07 -6.87 10.24
CA THR A 95 -3.75 -8.03 10.83
C THR A 95 -5.05 -7.61 11.51
N ASP A 96 -5.91 -8.56 11.83
CA ASP A 96 -7.19 -8.26 12.50
C ASP A 96 -6.96 -7.60 13.86
N ASP A 97 -5.96 -8.06 14.65
CA ASP A 97 -5.55 -7.46 15.91
C ASP A 97 -4.98 -6.04 15.75
N GLU A 98 -4.18 -5.81 14.74
CA GLU A 98 -3.64 -4.48 14.43
C GLU A 98 -4.75 -3.54 13.99
N GLN A 99 -5.68 -4.02 13.17
CA GLN A 99 -6.81 -3.26 12.69
C GLN A 99 -7.74 -2.85 13.85
N ALA A 100 -7.98 -3.74 14.81
CA ALA A 100 -8.81 -3.47 15.98
C ALA A 100 -8.25 -2.36 16.90
N ARG A 101 -6.94 -2.07 16.84
CA ARG A 101 -6.26 -1.08 17.67
C ARG A 101 -5.61 0.06 16.90
N ALA A 102 -5.69 0.04 15.57
CA ALA A 102 -5.15 1.10 14.73
C ALA A 102 -6.01 2.37 14.83
N TYR A 103 -5.34 3.51 14.82
CA TYR A 103 -5.97 4.82 14.67
C TYR A 103 -5.87 5.26 13.23
N PHE A 104 -6.95 5.81 12.72
CA PHE A 104 -6.97 6.38 11.38
C PHE A 104 -6.55 7.85 11.46
N TYR A 105 -5.47 8.19 10.78
CA TYR A 105 -5.02 9.56 10.61
C TYR A 105 -5.27 10.00 9.17
N GLY A 106 -6.20 10.92 8.99
CA GLY A 106 -6.53 11.49 7.70
C GLY A 106 -6.95 12.92 7.89
N PRO A 107 -6.12 13.88 7.56
CA PRO A 107 -6.57 15.25 7.47
C PRO A 107 -7.28 15.48 6.15
N GLY A 108 -8.18 16.49 6.14
CA GLY A 108 -8.90 16.88 4.95
C GLY A 108 -8.05 16.96 3.67
N ALA A 109 -8.71 17.00 2.59
CA ALA A 109 -8.45 16.95 1.14
C ALA A 109 -7.02 16.83 0.55
N ASN A 110 -5.93 17.07 1.27
CA ASN A 110 -4.58 17.13 0.69
C ASN A 110 -3.46 16.46 1.51
N ILE A 111 -3.76 15.71 2.56
CA ILE A 111 -2.74 15.03 3.36
C ILE A 111 -2.91 13.51 3.23
N PRO A 112 -1.78 12.76 3.11
CA PRO A 112 -1.85 11.31 3.00
C PRO A 112 -2.54 10.70 4.22
N VAL A 113 -3.36 9.71 3.96
CA VAL A 113 -4.07 8.97 4.99
C VAL A 113 -3.18 7.85 5.51
N TYR A 114 -3.07 7.71 6.83
CA TYR A 114 -2.28 6.68 7.47
C TYR A 114 -3.09 5.96 8.55
N TYR A 115 -2.77 4.70 8.79
CA TYR A 115 -3.12 3.98 10.02
C TYR A 115 -1.93 4.03 10.96
N VAL A 116 -2.17 4.34 12.22
CA VAL A 116 -1.14 4.33 13.27
C VAL A 116 -1.49 3.23 14.26
N ILE A 117 -0.61 2.24 14.38
CA ILE A 117 -0.75 1.12 15.29
C ILE A 117 0.09 1.42 16.53
N PRO A 118 -0.50 1.57 17.72
CA PRO A 118 0.25 1.74 18.95
C PRO A 118 0.98 0.45 19.35
N PRO A 119 2.08 0.52 20.13
CA PRO A 119 2.74 -0.66 20.64
C PRO A 119 1.85 -1.45 21.61
N LEU A 120 2.00 -2.77 21.62
CA LEU A 120 1.25 -3.68 22.49
C LEU A 120 1.61 -3.55 23.99
N THR A 121 2.83 -3.14 24.28
CA THR A 121 3.33 -3.10 25.64
C THR A 121 3.45 -1.67 26.15
N GLN A 122 2.85 -1.42 27.32
CA GLN A 122 2.95 -0.15 28.07
C GLN A 122 4.32 0.04 28.74
N HIS A 123 5.34 -0.77 28.44
CA HIS A 123 6.59 -0.88 29.19
C HIS A 123 7.78 -0.15 28.59
N TRP A 124 7.59 0.77 27.68
CA TRP A 124 8.67 1.56 27.12
C TRP A 124 8.76 2.92 27.84
N GLY A 125 9.48 2.91 28.98
CA GLY A 125 9.82 4.10 29.76
C GLY A 125 8.84 4.43 30.90
N ALA A 126 9.34 4.54 32.09
CA ALA A 126 8.63 4.98 33.30
C ALA A 126 8.48 6.51 33.36
N GLY A 127 8.17 7.18 32.25
CA GLY A 127 7.98 8.62 32.19
C GLY A 127 6.62 8.99 31.58
N ASP A 128 6.21 10.23 31.72
CA ASP A 128 4.94 10.84 31.25
C ASP A 128 4.54 10.59 29.78
N GLU A 129 5.28 9.77 29.06
CA GLU A 129 4.98 9.33 27.69
C GLU A 129 3.65 8.58 27.58
N ARG A 130 3.08 8.11 28.70
CA ARG A 130 1.74 7.52 28.77
C ARG A 130 0.65 8.50 28.35
N ALA A 131 0.85 9.79 28.60
CA ALA A 131 -0.09 10.84 28.21
C ALA A 131 -0.07 11.10 26.70
N LEU A 132 1.06 10.91 26.04
CA LEU A 132 1.20 11.07 24.58
C LEU A 132 0.49 9.97 23.79
N TRP A 133 0.23 8.80 24.43
CA TRP A 133 -0.45 7.67 23.79
C TRP A 133 -1.93 7.57 24.10
N GLN A 134 -2.39 8.26 25.18
CA GLN A 134 -3.79 8.22 25.58
C GLN A 134 -4.68 9.21 24.84
N THR A 135 -4.08 10.22 24.22
CA THR A 135 -4.83 11.19 23.42
C THR A 135 -3.90 11.67 22.31
N PRO A 136 -4.03 11.14 21.07
CA PRO A 136 -3.42 11.80 19.94
C PRO A 136 -3.78 13.29 20.01
N PRO A 137 -2.87 14.23 19.70
CA PRO A 137 -3.20 15.64 19.66
C PRO A 137 -4.51 15.85 18.92
N ALA A 138 -5.40 16.72 19.42
CA ALA A 138 -6.70 16.95 18.80
C ALA A 138 -6.58 17.32 17.29
N GLU A 139 -5.44 17.86 16.90
CA GLU A 139 -5.05 18.13 15.52
C GLU A 139 -4.74 16.84 14.72
N MET A 140 -4.40 15.74 15.39
CA MET A 140 -4.25 14.41 14.78
C MET A 140 -5.58 13.65 14.73
N LEU A 141 -6.58 14.06 15.52
CA LEU A 141 -7.89 13.41 15.66
C LEU A 141 -8.91 13.90 14.62
N VAL A 142 -8.51 14.43 13.49
CA VAL A 142 -9.45 14.73 12.39
C VAL A 142 -9.91 13.44 11.67
N GLY A 143 -9.72 12.31 12.29
CA GLY A 143 -10.31 11.05 11.90
C GLY A 143 -10.84 10.36 13.16
N GLN A 144 -12.05 9.88 13.12
CA GLN A 144 -12.59 9.01 14.13
C GLN A 144 -11.57 7.90 14.40
N ALA A 145 -11.33 7.56 15.68
CA ALA A 145 -10.78 6.26 16.01
C ALA A 145 -11.51 5.26 15.11
N TRP A 146 -10.78 4.37 14.46
CA TRP A 146 -11.42 3.29 13.72
C TRP A 146 -12.39 2.63 14.68
N ASP A 147 -13.69 2.90 14.52
CA ASP A 147 -14.73 2.44 15.44
C ASP A 147 -14.96 0.92 15.31
N GLY A 148 -14.13 0.22 14.53
CA GLY A 148 -14.28 -1.22 14.27
C GLY A 148 -15.60 -1.60 13.60
N ALA A 149 -16.55 -0.69 13.56
CA ALA A 149 -17.91 -0.93 13.11
C ALA A 149 -18.13 -0.63 11.63
N GLY A 150 -17.23 0.13 11.01
CA GLY A 150 -17.41 0.64 9.64
C GLY A 150 -16.84 -0.23 8.53
N SER A 151 -15.87 -1.11 8.76
CA SER A 151 -15.47 -2.09 7.77
C SER A 151 -14.97 -3.37 8.43
N GLN A 152 -15.77 -4.42 8.34
CA GLN A 152 -15.35 -5.80 8.56
C GLN A 152 -14.40 -6.30 7.46
N VAL A 153 -13.95 -5.40 6.59
CA VAL A 153 -13.09 -5.73 5.47
C VAL A 153 -11.65 -5.67 5.94
N ALA A 154 -10.95 -6.78 5.87
CA ALA A 154 -9.53 -6.86 6.15
C ALA A 154 -8.75 -5.89 5.25
N TYR A 155 -7.70 -5.23 5.78
CA TYR A 155 -6.81 -4.42 4.95
C TYR A 155 -5.87 -5.34 4.16
N ALA A 156 -6.46 -6.06 3.23
CA ALA A 156 -5.82 -7.01 2.33
C ALA A 156 -6.16 -6.67 0.88
N SER A 157 -5.22 -6.87 -0.02
CA SER A 157 -5.29 -6.35 -1.40
C SER A 157 -6.38 -6.99 -2.26
N ASP A 158 -6.87 -8.17 -1.90
CA ASP A 158 -7.92 -8.89 -2.62
C ASP A 158 -9.33 -8.44 -2.27
N VAL A 159 -9.53 -7.91 -1.06
CA VAL A 159 -10.86 -7.49 -0.56
C VAL A 159 -10.97 -5.99 -0.32
N TRP A 160 -9.87 -5.25 -0.48
CA TRP A 160 -9.82 -3.81 -0.24
C TRP A 160 -10.72 -3.05 -1.22
N PRO A 161 -11.63 -2.17 -0.78
CA PRO A 161 -12.59 -1.49 -1.66
C PRO A 161 -11.96 -0.52 -2.66
N TRP A 162 -10.80 0.06 -2.34
CA TRP A 162 -10.10 0.98 -3.22
C TRP A 162 -9.22 0.21 -4.20
N GLN A 163 -9.82 -0.23 -5.32
CA GLN A 163 -9.14 -0.94 -6.39
C GLN A 163 -8.82 0.00 -7.55
N LEU A 164 -7.63 -0.12 -8.10
CA LEU A 164 -7.23 0.55 -9.34
C LEU A 164 -7.59 -0.35 -10.53
N GLY A 165 -8.37 0.19 -11.45
CA GLY A 165 -8.64 -0.45 -12.73
C GLY A 165 -7.53 -0.23 -13.76
N VAL A 166 -7.72 -0.80 -14.95
CA VAL A 166 -6.73 -0.73 -16.05
C VAL A 166 -6.39 0.70 -16.43
N ASP A 167 -7.38 1.59 -16.53
CA ASP A 167 -7.16 2.98 -16.94
C ASP A 167 -6.46 3.81 -15.87
N ASP A 168 -6.77 3.59 -14.60
CA ASP A 168 -6.03 4.19 -13.47
C ASP A 168 -4.55 3.78 -13.51
N LEU A 169 -4.29 2.51 -13.78
CA LEU A 169 -2.94 1.96 -13.87
C LEU A 169 -2.20 2.54 -15.08
N ARG A 170 -2.85 2.66 -16.27
CA ARG A 170 -2.26 3.32 -17.45
C ARG A 170 -1.85 4.75 -17.15
N GLN A 171 -2.72 5.54 -16.53
CA GLN A 171 -2.42 6.92 -16.17
C GLN A 171 -1.22 7.02 -15.21
N ARG A 172 -1.16 6.14 -14.21
CA ARG A 172 -0.05 6.11 -13.24
C ARG A 172 1.27 5.66 -13.88
N LEU A 173 1.22 4.74 -14.83
CA LEU A 173 2.40 4.26 -15.58
C LEU A 173 2.96 5.35 -16.50
N ALA A 174 2.11 6.15 -17.15
CA ALA A 174 2.54 7.30 -17.96
C ALA A 174 3.33 8.30 -17.10
N GLY A 175 2.83 8.67 -15.92
CA GLY A 175 3.54 9.56 -15.01
C GLY A 175 4.87 9.02 -14.46
N LEU A 176 5.11 7.70 -14.51
CA LEU A 176 6.42 7.12 -14.15
C LEU A 176 7.47 7.31 -15.27
N GLY A 177 7.04 7.46 -16.51
CA GLY A 177 7.93 7.73 -17.65
C GLY A 177 8.50 9.14 -17.65
N GLU A 178 7.71 10.10 -17.22
CA GLU A 178 8.09 11.53 -17.19
C GLU A 178 9.09 11.88 -16.07
N MET A 179 9.21 11.04 -15.04
CA MET A 179 10.11 11.28 -13.91
C MET A 179 11.50 10.66 -14.08
N GLN A 180 11.77 9.97 -15.20
CA GLN A 180 13.05 9.33 -15.51
C GLN A 180 13.82 10.06 -16.63
N GLY A 181 13.30 11.16 -17.16
CA GLY A 181 13.95 12.08 -18.09
C GLY A 181 14.56 13.29 -17.32
#